data_e2e734f4738aec4570a6c0930eabee13
#
_entry.id   e2e734f4738aec4570a6c0930eabee13
#
_cell.length_a   1.000
_cell.length_b   1.000
_cell.length_c   1.000
_cell.angle_alpha   90.00
_cell.angle_beta   90.00
_cell.angle_gamma   90.00
#
_symmetry.space_group_name_H-M   'P 1'
#
loop_
_entity.id
_entity.type
_entity.pdbx_description
1 polymer ?
#
loop_
_entity_poly.entity_id
_entity_poly.type
_entity_poly.pdbx_seq_one_letter_code
_entity_poly.pdbx_strand_id
1 'polypeptide(L)'
;MYKSEITSSIAGRYSWNMVSITTSEMANEDPEREIRLEFFKSQKSGKHKNLGYVACNIAQLREGQLEFNLVGKGKGSSCRFENLVIHKRHTFLEYIFGGCEIQLSIAIDFTLSNGHPSDRDSLHFLDYKRNEYLNAIKSVGNIL
;
A
#
# COMPACT_ATOMS: atom_id res chain seq x y z
N MET A 1 6.29 -1.64 11.38
CA MET A 1 5.90 -0.98 12.67
C MET A 1 6.03 0.51 12.51
N TYR A 2 4.95 1.25 12.70
CA TYR A 2 4.91 2.72 12.66
C TYR A 2 5.21 3.31 14.05
N LYS A 3 5.89 4.45 14.10
CA LYS A 3 6.15 5.21 15.33
C LYS A 3 5.73 6.67 15.12
N SER A 4 4.84 7.15 16.00
CA SER A 4 4.35 8.53 15.93
C SER A 4 5.37 9.54 16.48
N GLU A 5 5.06 10.82 16.27
CA GLU A 5 5.72 11.93 16.94
C GLU A 5 5.45 11.92 18.46
N ILE A 6 6.27 12.69 19.20
CA ILE A 6 6.07 12.94 20.62
C ILE A 6 5.13 14.14 20.77
N THR A 7 4.03 13.97 21.49
CA THR A 7 3.06 15.02 21.77
C THR A 7 3.00 15.38 23.25
N SER A 8 2.49 16.56 23.56
CA SER A 8 2.22 17.02 24.92
C SER A 8 0.72 17.14 25.17
N SER A 9 0.31 17.01 26.42
CA SER A 9 -1.09 17.09 26.79
C SER A 9 -1.59 18.55 26.77
N ILE A 10 -2.79 18.71 26.23
CA ILE A 10 -3.58 19.95 26.32
C ILE A 10 -4.88 19.60 27.07
N ALA A 11 -5.09 20.23 28.22
CA ALA A 11 -6.25 19.96 29.08
C ALA A 11 -6.48 18.45 29.39
N GLY A 12 -5.38 17.72 29.63
CA GLY A 12 -5.42 16.29 29.94
C GLY A 12 -5.63 15.35 28.74
N ARG A 13 -5.71 15.90 27.54
CA ARG A 13 -5.84 15.12 26.31
C ARG A 13 -4.55 15.15 25.50
N TYR A 14 -4.27 14.06 24.80
CA TYR A 14 -3.14 13.94 23.86
C TYR A 14 -3.70 13.75 22.47
N SER A 15 -3.19 14.44 21.48
CA SER A 15 -3.52 14.25 20.09
C SER A 15 -2.27 14.06 19.26
N TRP A 16 -2.39 13.28 18.19
CA TRP A 16 -1.33 13.01 17.22
C TRP A 16 -1.79 13.45 15.84
N ASN A 17 -0.83 13.80 15.02
CA ASN A 17 -1.12 14.16 13.63
C ASN A 17 -1.72 12.97 12.88
N MET A 18 -2.53 13.29 11.87
CA MET A 18 -3.09 12.28 10.99
C MET A 18 -1.98 11.55 10.24
N VAL A 19 -2.08 10.24 10.15
CA VAL A 19 -1.15 9.37 9.43
C VAL A 19 -1.94 8.52 8.43
N SER A 20 -1.35 8.29 7.26
CA SER A 20 -1.87 7.36 6.27
C SER A 20 -1.01 6.09 6.28
N ILE A 21 -1.63 4.95 6.53
CA ILE A 21 -0.97 3.64 6.58
C ILE A 21 -1.80 2.68 5.73
N THR A 22 -1.14 1.82 4.96
CA THR A 22 -1.84 0.81 4.16
C THR A 22 -2.36 -0.33 5.04
N THR A 23 -3.47 -0.94 4.64
CA THR A 23 -4.03 -2.11 5.35
C THR A 23 -3.07 -3.32 5.29
N SER A 24 -2.26 -3.40 4.24
CA SER A 24 -1.20 -4.39 4.10
C SER A 24 -0.14 -4.25 5.19
N GLU A 25 0.34 -3.02 5.45
CA GLU A 25 1.33 -2.76 6.50
C GLU A 25 0.79 -2.94 7.92
N MET A 26 -0.49 -2.60 8.14
CA MET A 26 -1.13 -2.68 9.46
C MET A 26 -1.59 -4.09 9.81
N ALA A 27 -2.22 -4.77 8.89
CA ALA A 27 -2.99 -5.98 9.14
C ALA A 27 -2.76 -7.09 8.10
N ASN A 28 -1.79 -6.94 7.19
CA ASN A 28 -1.52 -7.88 6.10
C ASN A 28 -2.80 -8.18 5.28
N GLU A 29 -3.60 -7.14 5.03
CA GLU A 29 -4.89 -7.17 4.32
C GLU A 29 -6.01 -7.99 5.00
N ASP A 30 -5.75 -8.55 6.17
CA ASP A 30 -6.75 -9.24 6.98
C ASP A 30 -7.49 -8.24 7.89
N PRO A 31 -8.79 -7.94 7.64
CA PRO A 31 -9.54 -6.96 8.42
C PRO A 31 -9.78 -7.37 9.88
N GLU A 32 -9.71 -8.66 10.20
CA GLU A 32 -9.92 -9.19 11.56
C GLU A 32 -8.62 -9.23 12.37
N ARG A 33 -7.48 -9.03 11.73
CA ARG A 33 -6.19 -9.08 12.41
C ARG A 33 -6.09 -7.99 13.47
N GLU A 34 -5.66 -8.38 14.69
CA GLU A 34 -5.43 -7.44 15.78
C GLU A 34 -4.34 -6.42 15.42
N ILE A 35 -4.69 -5.16 15.55
CA ILE A 35 -3.80 -4.01 15.47
C ILE A 35 -3.59 -3.50 16.88
N ARG A 36 -2.34 -3.39 17.31
CA ARG A 36 -1.99 -2.92 18.64
C ARG A 36 -1.33 -1.55 18.59
N LEU A 37 -1.93 -0.60 19.29
CA LEU A 37 -1.40 0.74 19.51
C LEU A 37 -0.79 0.82 20.91
N GLU A 38 0.53 0.90 21.00
CA GLU A 38 1.24 0.99 22.26
C GLU A 38 1.56 2.44 22.62
N PHE A 39 1.30 2.81 23.87
CA PHE A 39 1.50 4.15 24.38
C PHE A 39 2.70 4.22 25.34
N PHE A 40 3.57 5.19 25.10
CA PHE A 40 4.77 5.37 25.89
C PHE A 40 4.88 6.82 26.40
N LYS A 41 5.26 6.98 27.66
CA LYS A 41 5.72 8.27 28.16
C LYS A 41 7.17 8.47 27.74
N SER A 42 7.40 9.52 26.95
CA SER A 42 8.74 9.88 26.49
C SER A 42 9.61 10.34 27.69
N GLN A 43 10.88 9.92 27.69
CA GLN A 43 11.88 10.32 28.66
C GLN A 43 13.16 10.77 27.94
N LYS A 44 13.80 11.81 28.45
CA LYS A 44 15.07 12.36 27.90
C LYS A 44 16.19 11.32 27.84
N SER A 45 16.18 10.35 28.76
CA SER A 45 17.16 9.25 28.82
C SER A 45 17.01 8.21 27.69
N GLY A 46 15.98 8.31 26.84
CA GLY A 46 15.66 7.31 25.81
C GLY A 46 14.94 6.05 26.35
N LYS A 47 14.92 5.82 27.66
CA LYS A 47 14.19 4.72 28.29
C LYS A 47 12.72 5.10 28.49
N HIS A 48 11.93 5.00 27.42
CA HIS A 48 10.50 5.35 27.46
C HIS A 48 9.72 4.39 28.37
N LYS A 49 8.77 4.95 29.13
CA LYS A 49 7.94 4.17 30.04
C LYS A 49 6.66 3.73 29.33
N ASN A 50 6.45 2.43 29.20
CA ASN A 50 5.21 1.87 28.65
C ASN A 50 4.03 2.17 29.58
N LEU A 51 2.95 2.76 29.02
CA LEU A 51 1.70 3.10 29.69
C LEU A 51 0.61 2.06 29.46
N GLY A 52 0.74 1.25 28.40
CA GLY A 52 -0.25 0.27 28.00
C GLY A 52 -0.51 0.30 26.50
N TYR A 53 -1.55 -0.38 26.10
CA TYR A 53 -1.91 -0.49 24.69
C TYR A 53 -3.43 -0.48 24.51
N VAL A 54 -3.84 -0.22 23.30
CA VAL A 54 -5.19 -0.44 22.78
C VAL A 54 -5.09 -1.50 21.68
N ALA A 55 -6.01 -2.45 21.67
CA ALA A 55 -6.16 -3.43 20.61
C ALA A 55 -7.46 -3.17 19.85
N CYS A 56 -7.40 -3.17 18.54
CA CYS A 56 -8.54 -3.04 17.62
C CYS A 56 -8.26 -3.80 16.34
N ASN A 57 -9.22 -3.87 15.44
CA ASN A 57 -9.03 -4.36 14.08
C ASN A 57 -9.74 -3.45 13.06
N ILE A 58 -9.49 -3.67 11.77
CA ILE A 58 -10.05 -2.85 10.69
C ILE A 58 -11.57 -3.04 10.58
N ALA A 59 -12.08 -4.24 10.86
CA ALA A 59 -13.52 -4.53 10.82
C ALA A 59 -14.27 -3.68 11.85
N GLN A 60 -13.81 -3.66 13.10
CA GLN A 60 -14.38 -2.81 14.16
C GLN A 60 -14.38 -1.33 13.78
N LEU A 61 -13.27 -0.84 13.20
CA LEU A 61 -13.16 0.55 12.75
C LEU A 61 -14.15 0.88 11.61
N ARG A 62 -14.39 -0.06 10.69
CA ARG A 62 -15.39 0.07 9.61
C ARG A 62 -16.82 0.07 10.13
N GLU A 63 -17.11 -0.66 11.20
CA GLU A 63 -18.41 -0.69 11.88
C GLU A 63 -18.65 0.56 12.72
N GLY A 64 -17.67 1.46 12.81
CA GLY A 64 -17.80 2.72 13.53
C GLY A 64 -17.43 2.66 15.01
N GLN A 65 -16.80 1.59 15.46
CA GLN A 65 -16.22 1.54 16.79
C GLN A 65 -14.92 2.37 16.78
N LEU A 66 -14.99 3.59 17.27
CA LEU A 66 -13.87 4.55 17.21
C LEU A 66 -13.19 4.79 18.55
N GLU A 67 -13.71 4.25 19.65
CA GLU A 67 -13.15 4.45 20.98
C GLU A 67 -12.83 3.10 21.66
N PHE A 68 -11.62 3.00 22.19
CA PHE A 68 -11.09 1.79 22.81
C PHE A 68 -10.40 2.12 24.13
N ASN A 69 -10.64 1.30 25.14
CA ASN A 69 -10.04 1.47 26.46
C ASN A 69 -8.58 1.02 26.48
N LEU A 70 -7.74 1.75 27.20
CA LEU A 70 -6.36 1.37 27.43
C LEU A 70 -6.26 0.18 28.38
N VAL A 71 -5.44 -0.79 27.98
CA VAL A 71 -5.06 -1.95 28.82
C VAL A 71 -3.64 -1.70 29.34
N GLY A 72 -3.44 -1.83 30.65
CA GLY A 72 -2.14 -1.65 31.29
C GLY A 72 -2.13 -0.57 32.37
N LYS A 73 -1.00 0.14 32.51
CA LYS A 73 -0.79 1.16 33.56
C LYS A 73 -1.66 2.40 33.38
N GLY A 74 -2.12 2.65 32.16
CA GLY A 74 -3.05 3.73 31.82
C GLY A 74 -4.54 3.31 31.95
N LYS A 75 -4.86 2.28 32.73
CA LYS A 75 -6.25 1.82 32.94
C LYS A 75 -7.14 3.00 33.40
N GLY A 76 -8.30 3.12 32.77
CA GLY A 76 -9.22 4.24 32.97
C GLY A 76 -9.08 5.36 31.93
N SER A 77 -8.12 5.27 31.02
CA SER A 77 -8.00 6.13 29.84
C SER A 77 -8.52 5.42 28.61
N SER A 78 -8.98 6.18 27.62
CA SER A 78 -9.37 5.67 26.30
C SER A 78 -8.55 6.32 25.19
N CYS A 79 -8.50 5.65 24.05
CA CYS A 79 -8.00 6.18 22.79
C CYS A 79 -9.16 6.26 21.81
N ARG A 80 -9.31 7.41 21.15
CA ARG A 80 -10.33 7.65 20.14
C ARG A 80 -9.70 7.97 18.81
N PHE A 81 -10.19 7.32 17.76
CA PHE A 81 -9.84 7.67 16.38
C PHE A 81 -10.72 8.83 15.93
N GLU A 82 -10.10 9.92 15.50
CA GLU A 82 -10.78 11.08 14.93
C GLU A 82 -10.44 11.19 13.45
N ASN A 83 -11.41 11.65 12.66
CA ASN A 83 -11.25 11.83 11.20
C ASN A 83 -10.75 10.57 10.48
N LEU A 84 -11.17 9.39 10.92
CA LEU A 84 -10.81 8.13 10.27
C LEU A 84 -11.43 8.06 8.88
N VAL A 85 -10.60 7.88 7.88
CA VAL A 85 -11.04 7.64 6.49
C VAL A 85 -10.37 6.37 5.99
N ILE A 86 -11.17 5.42 5.52
CA ILE A 86 -10.68 4.18 4.93
C ILE A 86 -10.95 4.25 3.42
N HIS A 87 -9.87 4.44 2.65
CA HIS A 87 -9.95 4.46 1.20
C HIS A 87 -9.81 3.04 0.64
N LYS A 88 -10.77 2.62 -0.17
CA LYS A 88 -10.61 1.42 -0.99
C LYS A 88 -9.71 1.75 -2.18
N ARG A 89 -8.63 0.99 -2.35
CA ARG A 89 -7.86 0.98 -3.59
C ARG A 89 -8.33 -0.18 -4.45
N HIS A 90 -8.72 0.11 -5.66
CA HIS A 90 -9.11 -0.92 -6.61
C HIS A 90 -7.87 -1.64 -7.13
N THR A 91 -7.99 -2.96 -7.29
CA THR A 91 -6.97 -3.78 -7.94
C THR A 91 -7.04 -3.63 -9.45
N PHE A 92 -5.98 -4.01 -10.16
CA PHE A 92 -5.99 -4.04 -11.62
C PHE A 92 -7.16 -4.87 -12.19
N LEU A 93 -7.44 -6.03 -11.60
CA LEU A 93 -8.55 -6.89 -12.02
C LEU A 93 -9.92 -6.23 -11.80
N GLU A 94 -10.11 -5.49 -10.70
CA GLU A 94 -11.35 -4.73 -10.48
C GLU A 94 -11.56 -3.65 -11.55
N TYR A 95 -10.49 -3.01 -12.03
CA TYR A 95 -10.59 -2.09 -13.16
C TYR A 95 -11.00 -2.79 -14.45
N ILE A 96 -10.38 -3.92 -14.77
CA ILE A 96 -10.72 -4.72 -15.96
C ILE A 96 -12.17 -5.20 -15.90
N PHE A 97 -12.60 -5.80 -14.80
CA PHE A 97 -13.99 -6.23 -14.61
C PHE A 97 -14.99 -5.07 -14.53
N GLY A 98 -14.52 -3.88 -14.19
CA GLY A 98 -15.30 -2.64 -14.23
C GLY A 98 -15.46 -2.04 -15.63
N GLY A 99 -14.92 -2.68 -16.68
CA GLY A 99 -15.02 -2.24 -18.07
C GLY A 99 -13.88 -1.31 -18.51
N CYS A 100 -12.72 -1.35 -17.83
CA CYS A 100 -11.54 -0.65 -18.29
C CYS A 100 -10.98 -1.36 -19.52
N GLU A 101 -10.85 -0.63 -20.63
CA GLU A 101 -10.24 -1.13 -21.86
C GLU A 101 -8.73 -0.88 -21.83
N ILE A 102 -7.97 -1.90 -22.26
CA ILE A 102 -6.52 -1.79 -22.41
C ILE A 102 -6.19 -1.64 -23.88
N GLN A 103 -5.45 -0.60 -24.23
CA GLN A 103 -4.97 -0.39 -25.59
C GLN A 103 -3.46 -0.65 -25.66
N LEU A 104 -3.04 -1.44 -26.64
CA LEU A 104 -1.65 -1.70 -26.93
C LEU A 104 -1.16 -0.76 -28.04
N SER A 105 -0.18 0.08 -27.71
CA SER A 105 0.55 0.90 -28.69
C SER A 105 1.96 0.35 -28.87
N ILE A 106 2.36 0.13 -30.11
CA ILE A 106 3.65 -0.46 -30.45
C ILE A 106 4.47 0.57 -31.21
N ALA A 107 5.70 0.82 -30.73
CA ALA A 107 6.69 1.62 -31.41
C ALA A 107 7.94 0.78 -31.65
N ILE A 108 8.44 0.78 -32.89
CA ILE A 108 9.67 0.07 -33.26
C ILE A 108 10.69 1.12 -33.71
N ASP A 109 11.84 1.13 -33.05
CA ASP A 109 12.95 2.01 -33.40
C ASP A 109 13.81 1.36 -34.49
N PHE A 110 13.88 2.02 -35.66
CA PHE A 110 14.67 1.57 -36.81
C PHE A 110 16.08 2.20 -36.80
N THR A 111 16.86 1.91 -35.74
CA THR A 111 18.25 2.36 -35.67
C THR A 111 19.19 1.50 -36.52
N LEU A 112 20.25 2.13 -37.03
CA LEU A 112 21.27 1.46 -37.85
C LEU A 112 21.94 0.30 -37.11
N SER A 113 22.05 0.38 -35.77
CA SER A 113 22.64 -0.65 -34.92
C SER A 113 21.83 -1.96 -34.93
N ASN A 114 20.58 -1.93 -35.30
CA ASN A 114 19.68 -3.10 -35.37
C ASN A 114 19.86 -3.89 -36.69
N GLY A 115 20.72 -3.39 -37.61
CA GLY A 115 21.04 -4.03 -38.87
C GLY A 115 20.06 -3.70 -40.01
N HIS A 116 20.44 -4.05 -41.24
CA HIS A 116 19.60 -3.82 -42.41
C HIS A 116 18.51 -4.90 -42.54
N PRO A 117 17.27 -4.58 -42.96
CA PRO A 117 16.16 -5.57 -43.04
C PRO A 117 16.40 -6.77 -43.95
N SER A 118 17.36 -6.67 -44.90
CA SER A 118 17.73 -7.79 -45.75
C SER A 118 18.78 -8.73 -45.13
N ASP A 119 19.36 -8.32 -44.01
CA ASP A 119 20.38 -9.10 -43.31
C ASP A 119 19.69 -10.09 -42.34
N ARG A 120 20.06 -11.38 -42.42
CA ARG A 120 19.45 -12.43 -41.61
C ARG A 120 19.71 -12.30 -40.12
N ASP A 121 20.79 -11.61 -39.75
CA ASP A 121 21.17 -11.38 -38.36
C ASP A 121 20.61 -10.04 -37.79
N SER A 122 19.87 -9.28 -38.63
CA SER A 122 19.23 -8.05 -38.26
C SER A 122 17.98 -8.31 -37.44
N LEU A 123 17.73 -7.48 -36.40
CA LEU A 123 16.46 -7.46 -35.69
C LEU A 123 15.28 -7.10 -36.58
N HIS A 124 15.54 -6.39 -37.69
CA HIS A 124 14.52 -5.98 -38.68
C HIS A 124 14.26 -7.06 -39.74
N PHE A 125 14.98 -8.19 -39.74
CA PHE A 125 14.75 -9.26 -40.72
C PHE A 125 13.38 -9.88 -40.53
N LEU A 126 12.58 -9.93 -41.59
CA LEU A 126 11.20 -10.44 -41.54
C LEU A 126 11.17 -11.98 -41.63
N ASP A 127 11.42 -12.61 -40.49
CA ASP A 127 11.22 -14.04 -40.30
C ASP A 127 10.16 -14.28 -39.22
N TYR A 128 9.01 -14.84 -39.59
CA TYR A 128 7.88 -15.07 -38.68
C TYR A 128 8.20 -15.96 -37.46
N LYS A 129 9.29 -16.71 -37.49
CA LYS A 129 9.72 -17.60 -36.40
C LYS A 129 10.80 -16.97 -35.52
N ARG A 130 11.67 -16.16 -36.10
CA ARG A 130 12.88 -15.65 -35.42
C ARG A 130 12.83 -14.18 -35.10
N ASN A 131 11.96 -13.41 -35.76
CA ASN A 131 11.90 -11.98 -35.54
C ASN A 131 11.50 -11.68 -34.10
N GLU A 132 12.40 -11.06 -33.33
CA GLU A 132 12.24 -10.79 -31.92
C GLU A 132 11.12 -9.77 -31.63
N TYR A 133 10.95 -8.76 -32.50
CA TYR A 133 9.85 -7.80 -32.38
C TYR A 133 8.49 -8.51 -32.53
N LEU A 134 8.36 -9.38 -33.53
CA LEU A 134 7.12 -10.12 -33.76
C LEU A 134 6.80 -11.05 -32.59
N ASN A 135 7.83 -11.69 -32.01
CA ASN A 135 7.66 -12.56 -30.86
C ASN A 135 7.22 -11.78 -29.63
N ALA A 136 7.83 -10.61 -29.37
CA ALA A 136 7.42 -9.72 -28.28
C ALA A 136 5.98 -9.22 -28.46
N ILE A 137 5.63 -8.75 -29.65
CA ILE A 137 4.27 -8.30 -29.99
C ILE A 137 3.24 -9.40 -29.77
N LYS A 138 3.52 -10.62 -30.24
CA LYS A 138 2.62 -11.77 -30.04
C LYS A 138 2.47 -12.14 -28.58
N SER A 139 3.58 -12.12 -27.82
CA SER A 139 3.56 -12.48 -26.40
C SER A 139 2.70 -11.52 -25.59
N VAL A 140 2.82 -10.22 -25.84
CA VAL A 140 2.02 -9.21 -25.13
C VAL A 140 0.59 -9.18 -25.65
N GLY A 141 0.37 -9.18 -26.99
CA GLY A 141 -0.94 -9.09 -27.59
C GLY A 141 -1.85 -10.32 -27.34
N ASN A 142 -1.26 -11.48 -27.02
CA ASN A 142 -2.05 -12.66 -26.64
C ASN A 142 -2.55 -12.60 -25.18
N ILE A 143 -2.05 -11.66 -24.37
CA ILE A 143 -2.44 -11.49 -22.97
C ILE A 143 -3.58 -10.45 -22.86
N LEU A 144 -3.61 -9.50 -23.79
CA LEU A 144 -4.58 -8.39 -23.86
C LEU A 144 -5.77 -8.76 -24.73
#